data_3976ecb6664a5a4e1e7d7578d70b11e1
#
_entry.id   3976ecb6664a5a4e1e7d7578d70b11e1
#
_cell.length_a   1.000
_cell.length_b   1.000
_cell.length_c   1.000
_cell.angle_alpha   90.00
_cell.angle_beta   90.00
_cell.angle_gamma   90.00
#
_symmetry.space_group_name_H-M   'P 1'
#
loop_
_entity.id
_entity.type
_entity.pdbx_description
1 polymer ?
#
loop_
_entity_poly.entity_id
_entity_poly.type
_entity_poly.pdbx_seq_one_letter_code
_entity_poly.pdbx_strand_id
1 'polypeptide(L)'
;VIAEMYKYSLFIEGKLLNYCKMKSFAVIFIVIIGTAISAEKYTTKYDNVDIDTIIKSDRLLLNYVNCLLDRGKCTPDGLELKKVLPDALLTDCSKCSEAQKKGSKKIIRHLIDNKPDWYKELEEKYDKNGTYKKKYEKEIKS
;
A
#
# COMPACT_ATOMS: atom_id res chain seq x y z
N VAL A 1 18.15 11.56 10.34
CA VAL A 1 17.32 12.33 9.40
C VAL A 1 16.12 12.94 10.14
N ILE A 2 15.38 12.16 10.94
CA ILE A 2 14.19 12.65 11.66
C ILE A 2 14.57 13.67 12.77
N ALA A 3 15.68 13.45 13.49
CA ALA A 3 16.16 14.35 14.55
C ALA A 3 16.62 15.71 14.01
N GLU A 4 17.13 15.77 12.80
CA GLU A 4 17.50 17.02 12.13
C GLU A 4 16.28 17.84 11.70
N MET A 5 15.19 17.18 11.27
CA MET A 5 13.95 17.87 10.91
C MET A 5 13.28 18.55 12.11
N TYR A 6 13.33 17.95 13.30
CA TYR A 6 12.82 18.56 14.53
C TYR A 6 13.61 19.80 14.95
N LYS A 7 14.92 19.83 14.72
CA LYS A 7 15.76 21.01 15.03
C LYS A 7 15.42 22.20 14.16
N TYR A 8 15.08 21.98 12.88
CA TYR A 8 14.66 23.05 11.98
C TYR A 8 13.28 23.61 12.34
N SER A 9 12.36 22.76 12.81
CA SER A 9 11.02 23.19 13.23
C SER A 9 11.09 24.11 14.45
N LEU A 10 11.86 23.75 15.48
CA LEU A 10 12.02 24.58 16.69
C LEU A 10 12.78 25.88 16.44
N PHE A 11 13.70 25.92 15.46
CA PHE A 11 14.43 27.12 15.09
C PHE A 11 13.55 28.15 14.36
N ILE A 12 12.57 27.68 13.60
CA ILE A 12 11.60 28.54 12.89
C ILE A 12 10.60 29.14 13.86
N GLU A 13 10.14 28.38 14.87
CA GLU A 13 9.20 28.91 15.88
C GLU A 13 9.84 29.97 16.77
N GLY A 14 11.12 29.82 17.15
CA GLY A 14 11.85 30.83 17.93
C GLY A 14 12.08 32.16 17.23
N LYS A 15 12.16 32.17 15.89
CA LYS A 15 12.27 33.42 15.10
C LYS A 15 10.91 34.10 14.84
N LEU A 16 9.84 33.33 14.76
CA LEU A 16 8.48 33.86 14.56
C LEU A 16 7.95 34.59 15.81
N LEU A 17 8.31 34.13 17.02
CA LEU A 17 7.92 34.82 18.26
C LEU A 17 8.55 36.20 18.44
N ASN A 18 9.75 36.45 17.88
CA ASN A 18 10.36 37.76 17.91
C ASN A 18 9.82 38.74 16.85
N TYR A 19 9.20 38.25 15.79
CA TYR A 19 8.60 39.09 14.73
C TYR A 19 7.21 39.60 15.10
N CYS A 20 6.53 38.94 16.06
CA CYS A 20 5.17 39.30 16.49
C CYS A 20 5.11 40.51 17.43
N LYS A 21 6.25 41.12 17.82
CA LYS A 21 6.30 42.27 18.74
C LYS A 21 6.33 43.64 18.03
N MET A 22 6.26 43.69 16.69
CA MET A 22 6.19 44.93 15.93
C MET A 22 4.93 45.00 15.07
N LYS A 23 3.92 45.67 15.64
CA LYS A 23 2.83 46.40 14.98
C LYS A 23 2.59 46.11 13.48
N SER A 24 1.72 45.17 13.15
CA SER A 24 0.71 45.38 12.10
C SER A 24 -0.22 44.17 12.02
N PHE A 25 -1.50 44.38 12.18
CA PHE A 25 -2.58 43.39 12.13
C PHE A 25 -2.84 42.79 10.70
N ALA A 26 -1.90 42.95 9.79
CA ALA A 26 -2.11 42.62 8.36
C ALA A 26 -1.38 41.39 7.83
N VAL A 27 -0.64 40.60 8.64
CA VAL A 27 0.18 39.50 8.14
C VAL A 27 -0.13 38.14 8.79
N ILE A 28 -1.28 38.00 9.46
CA ILE A 28 -1.73 36.69 9.99
C ILE A 28 -2.67 36.01 8.96
N PHE A 29 -2.38 36.15 7.67
CA PHE A 29 -2.97 35.35 6.61
C PHE A 29 -1.88 34.65 5.77
N ILE A 30 -0.81 34.19 6.39
CA ILE A 30 0.04 33.17 5.79
C ILE A 30 -0.59 31.82 6.13
N VAL A 31 -1.65 31.53 5.40
CA VAL A 31 -1.73 30.36 4.56
C VAL A 31 -1.11 29.12 5.22
N ILE A 32 -1.88 28.49 6.06
CA ILE A 32 -1.86 27.03 6.15
C ILE A 32 -2.44 26.54 4.81
N ILE A 33 -1.69 26.69 3.73
CA ILE A 33 -1.89 25.82 2.58
C ILE A 33 -1.40 24.46 3.07
N GLY A 34 -2.27 23.75 3.75
CA GLY A 34 -2.17 22.32 3.86
C GLY A 34 -2.18 21.82 2.43
N THR A 35 -0.99 21.59 1.85
CA THR A 35 -0.87 20.72 0.71
C THR A 35 -1.42 19.39 1.19
N ALA A 36 -2.70 19.15 0.95
CA ALA A 36 -3.24 17.82 0.99
C ALA A 36 -2.40 17.04 -0.04
N ILE A 37 -1.35 16.37 0.43
CA ILE A 37 -0.63 15.38 -0.36
C ILE A 37 -1.67 14.28 -0.56
N SER A 38 -2.43 14.42 -1.65
CA SER A 38 -3.32 13.36 -2.10
C SER A 38 -2.41 12.18 -2.42
N ALA A 39 -2.42 11.17 -1.58
CA ALA A 39 -1.67 9.96 -1.86
C ALA A 39 -2.16 9.42 -3.21
N GLU A 40 -1.23 9.33 -4.17
CA GLU A 40 -1.54 8.84 -5.51
C GLU A 40 -2.12 7.43 -5.41
N LYS A 41 -3.34 7.24 -5.91
CA LYS A 41 -4.03 5.94 -5.89
C LYS A 41 -3.53 5.07 -7.03
N TYR A 42 -3.54 3.74 -6.85
CA TYR A 42 -3.32 2.81 -7.94
C TYR A 42 -4.45 2.91 -8.96
N THR A 43 -4.16 2.46 -10.21
CA THR A 43 -5.18 2.45 -11.27
C THR A 43 -6.38 1.57 -10.89
N THR A 44 -7.57 2.09 -11.09
CA THR A 44 -8.84 1.37 -10.86
C THR A 44 -9.33 0.61 -12.10
N LYS A 45 -8.56 0.66 -13.19
CA LYS A 45 -8.91 0.03 -14.48
C LYS A 45 -9.27 -1.45 -14.34
N TYR A 46 -8.67 -2.13 -13.37
CA TYR A 46 -8.83 -3.57 -13.16
C TYR A 46 -9.66 -3.93 -11.91
N ASP A 47 -10.36 -2.96 -11.33
CA ASP A 47 -11.20 -3.19 -10.15
C ASP A 47 -12.38 -4.14 -10.40
N ASN A 48 -12.78 -4.30 -11.67
CA ASN A 48 -13.86 -5.19 -12.12
C ASN A 48 -13.39 -6.62 -12.45
N VAL A 49 -12.13 -6.98 -12.17
CA VAL A 49 -11.65 -8.35 -12.37
C VAL A 49 -12.44 -9.31 -11.47
N ASP A 50 -12.97 -10.36 -12.05
CA ASP A 50 -13.76 -11.38 -11.34
C ASP A 50 -12.85 -12.30 -10.51
N ILE A 51 -12.61 -11.88 -9.27
CA ILE A 51 -11.79 -12.63 -8.31
C ILE A 51 -12.40 -14.01 -8.00
N ASP A 52 -13.73 -14.12 -8.00
CA ASP A 52 -14.41 -15.38 -7.73
C ASP A 52 -14.14 -16.43 -8.80
N THR A 53 -14.15 -16.03 -10.06
CA THR A 53 -13.78 -16.91 -11.16
C THR A 53 -12.31 -17.33 -11.08
N ILE A 54 -11.40 -16.42 -10.69
CA ILE A 54 -9.98 -16.73 -10.56
C ILE A 54 -9.75 -17.78 -9.46
N ILE A 55 -10.30 -17.59 -8.28
CA ILE A 55 -10.08 -18.51 -7.14
C ILE A 55 -10.75 -19.88 -7.32
N LYS A 56 -11.82 -19.96 -8.12
CA LYS A 56 -12.50 -21.22 -8.45
C LYS A 56 -11.75 -22.04 -9.50
N SER A 57 -10.81 -21.45 -10.22
CA SER A 57 -10.02 -22.09 -11.26
C SER A 57 -8.56 -22.17 -10.89
N ASP A 58 -8.09 -23.32 -10.45
CA ASP A 58 -6.68 -23.56 -10.12
C ASP A 58 -5.74 -23.13 -11.26
N ARG A 59 -6.15 -23.37 -12.50
CA ARG A 59 -5.36 -22.97 -13.68
C ARG A 59 -5.22 -21.46 -13.80
N LEU A 60 -6.31 -20.70 -13.59
CA LEU A 60 -6.26 -19.24 -13.66
C LEU A 60 -5.43 -18.69 -12.49
N LEU A 61 -5.69 -19.15 -11.29
CA LEU A 61 -4.95 -18.72 -10.09
C LEU A 61 -3.46 -19.03 -10.23
N LEU A 62 -3.10 -20.22 -10.71
CA LEU A 62 -1.70 -20.61 -10.94
C LEU A 62 -1.01 -19.70 -11.99
N ASN A 63 -1.73 -19.26 -13.03
CA ASN A 63 -1.18 -18.32 -14.00
C ASN A 63 -0.80 -16.98 -13.35
N TYR A 64 -1.63 -16.46 -12.44
CA TYR A 64 -1.30 -15.25 -11.67
C TYR A 64 -0.10 -15.50 -10.73
N VAL A 65 -0.10 -16.62 -10.01
CA VAL A 65 1.03 -17.00 -9.13
C VAL A 65 2.33 -17.09 -9.94
N ASN A 66 2.33 -17.77 -11.07
CA ASN A 66 3.50 -17.89 -11.94
C ASN A 66 3.95 -16.53 -12.51
N CYS A 67 3.01 -15.65 -12.87
CA CYS A 67 3.32 -14.28 -13.27
C CYS A 67 4.05 -13.53 -12.13
N LEU A 68 3.51 -13.57 -10.92
CA LEU A 68 4.10 -12.91 -9.76
C LEU A 68 5.49 -13.48 -9.41
N LEU A 69 5.68 -14.79 -9.59
CA LEU A 69 6.95 -15.49 -9.32
C LEU A 69 7.97 -15.42 -10.48
N ASP A 70 7.71 -14.67 -11.55
CA ASP A 70 8.56 -14.59 -12.75
C ASP A 70 8.72 -15.93 -13.53
N ARG A 71 7.75 -16.83 -13.35
CA ARG A 71 7.78 -18.16 -13.99
C ARG A 71 6.87 -18.27 -15.21
N GLY A 72 6.08 -17.24 -15.51
CA GLY A 72 5.10 -17.26 -16.59
C GLY A 72 4.77 -15.88 -17.15
N LYS A 73 4.02 -15.89 -18.27
CA LYS A 73 3.50 -14.67 -18.88
C LYS A 73 2.42 -14.05 -17.99
N CYS A 74 2.46 -12.73 -17.86
CA CYS A 74 1.44 -11.97 -17.15
C CYS A 74 0.35 -11.51 -18.12
N THR A 75 -0.90 -11.55 -17.64
CA THR A 75 -2.01 -10.77 -18.21
C THR A 75 -1.77 -9.27 -17.90
N PRO A 76 -2.41 -8.33 -18.61
CA PRO A 76 -2.22 -6.90 -18.36
C PRO A 76 -2.55 -6.49 -16.91
N ASP A 77 -3.59 -7.06 -16.30
CA ASP A 77 -3.97 -6.86 -14.91
C ASP A 77 -3.00 -7.55 -13.94
N GLY A 78 -2.52 -8.75 -14.26
CA GLY A 78 -1.49 -9.45 -13.50
C GLY A 78 -0.14 -8.71 -13.52
N LEU A 79 0.21 -8.06 -14.63
CA LEU A 79 1.40 -7.23 -14.73
C LEU A 79 1.29 -5.98 -13.84
N GLU A 80 0.13 -5.32 -13.83
CA GLU A 80 -0.12 -4.19 -12.95
C GLU A 80 -0.07 -4.59 -11.49
N LEU A 81 -0.72 -5.71 -11.12
CA LEU A 81 -0.63 -6.27 -9.77
C LEU A 81 0.82 -6.50 -9.35
N LYS A 82 1.62 -7.15 -10.20
CA LYS A 82 3.04 -7.42 -9.93
C LYS A 82 3.85 -6.15 -9.68
N LYS A 83 3.55 -5.10 -10.43
CA LYS A 83 4.22 -3.79 -10.31
C LYS A 83 3.91 -3.11 -8.98
N VAL A 84 2.64 -3.13 -8.55
CA VAL A 84 2.22 -2.41 -7.35
C VAL A 84 2.34 -3.22 -6.06
N LEU A 85 2.43 -4.55 -6.15
CA LEU A 85 2.43 -5.46 -5.00
C LEU A 85 3.49 -5.14 -3.93
N PRO A 86 4.77 -4.85 -4.27
CA PRO A 86 5.76 -4.52 -3.26
C PRO A 86 5.40 -3.26 -2.45
N ASP A 87 4.95 -2.20 -3.13
CA ASP A 87 4.52 -0.96 -2.49
C ASP A 87 3.23 -1.17 -1.68
N ALA A 88 2.29 -1.94 -2.19
CA ALA A 88 1.04 -2.27 -1.49
C ALA A 88 1.29 -3.02 -0.18
N LEU A 89 2.22 -3.96 -0.15
CA LEU A 89 2.60 -4.68 1.07
C LEU A 89 3.30 -3.76 2.08
N LEU A 90 4.20 -2.88 1.62
CA LEU A 90 4.91 -1.93 2.48
C LEU A 90 3.99 -0.87 3.08
N THR A 91 3.01 -0.39 2.31
CA THR A 91 2.11 0.71 2.69
C THR A 91 0.77 0.25 3.22
N ASP A 92 0.58 -1.06 3.41
CA ASP A 92 -0.68 -1.64 3.85
C ASP A 92 -1.86 -1.26 2.95
N CYS A 93 -1.61 -1.32 1.65
CA CYS A 93 -2.63 -0.97 0.65
C CYS A 93 -3.22 0.45 0.80
N SER A 94 -2.44 1.41 1.33
CA SER A 94 -2.91 2.79 1.53
C SER A 94 -3.36 3.46 0.23
N LYS A 95 -2.78 3.03 -0.89
CA LYS A 95 -3.09 3.52 -2.24
C LYS A 95 -4.13 2.66 -2.98
N CYS A 96 -4.55 1.54 -2.41
CA CYS A 96 -5.53 0.65 -3.04
C CYS A 96 -6.94 1.24 -3.01
N SER A 97 -7.75 0.89 -4.02
CA SER A 97 -9.19 1.06 -3.98
C SER A 97 -9.83 0.07 -2.99
N GLU A 98 -11.09 0.30 -2.62
CA GLU A 98 -11.82 -0.64 -1.77
C GLU A 98 -12.04 -2.01 -2.44
N ALA A 99 -12.22 -2.01 -3.78
CA ALA A 99 -12.31 -3.24 -4.56
C ALA A 99 -11.00 -4.04 -4.49
N GLN A 100 -9.84 -3.36 -4.65
CA GLN A 100 -8.52 -3.98 -4.56
C GLN A 100 -8.24 -4.54 -3.16
N LYS A 101 -8.58 -3.81 -2.10
CA LYS A 101 -8.46 -4.31 -0.71
C LYS A 101 -9.31 -5.54 -0.46
N LYS A 102 -10.58 -5.51 -0.89
CA LYS A 102 -11.50 -6.64 -0.73
C LYS A 102 -11.03 -7.86 -1.53
N GLY A 103 -10.62 -7.65 -2.79
CA GLY A 103 -10.12 -8.70 -3.67
C GLY A 103 -8.84 -9.34 -3.14
N SER A 104 -7.87 -8.53 -2.69
CA SER A 104 -6.62 -9.04 -2.13
C SER A 104 -6.84 -9.89 -0.88
N LYS A 105 -7.68 -9.45 0.06
CA LYS A 105 -8.04 -10.24 1.25
C LYS A 105 -8.63 -11.60 0.88
N LYS A 106 -9.51 -11.63 -0.12
CA LYS A 106 -10.16 -12.87 -0.58
C LYS A 106 -9.16 -13.85 -1.20
N ILE A 107 -8.27 -13.35 -2.07
CA ILE A 107 -7.22 -14.18 -2.70
C ILE A 107 -6.23 -14.71 -1.66
N ILE A 108 -5.74 -13.84 -0.76
CA ILE A 108 -4.75 -14.23 0.25
C ILE A 108 -5.34 -15.31 1.17
N ARG A 109 -6.58 -15.14 1.65
CA ARG A 109 -7.26 -16.16 2.45
C ARG A 109 -7.36 -17.48 1.69
N HIS A 110 -7.81 -17.45 0.43
CA HIS A 110 -7.91 -18.65 -0.38
C HIS A 110 -6.56 -19.35 -0.57
N LEU A 111 -5.49 -18.59 -0.80
CA LEU A 111 -4.14 -19.15 -0.92
C LEU A 111 -3.68 -19.83 0.39
N ILE A 112 -3.87 -19.17 1.53
CA ILE A 112 -3.51 -19.72 2.84
C ILE A 112 -4.27 -21.01 3.12
N ASP A 113 -5.58 -21.01 2.88
CA ASP A 113 -6.46 -22.10 3.26
C ASP A 113 -6.37 -23.32 2.30
N ASN A 114 -6.16 -23.06 1.00
CA ASN A 114 -6.30 -24.10 -0.03
C ASN A 114 -5.02 -24.34 -0.85
N LYS A 115 -4.07 -23.41 -0.85
CA LYS A 115 -2.84 -23.47 -1.66
C LYS A 115 -1.62 -22.98 -0.85
N PRO A 116 -1.36 -23.57 0.33
CA PRO A 116 -0.31 -23.08 1.24
C PRO A 116 1.09 -23.09 0.61
N ASP A 117 1.39 -24.02 -0.30
CA ASP A 117 2.69 -24.06 -0.97
C ASP A 117 2.88 -22.84 -1.90
N TRP A 118 1.84 -22.47 -2.66
CA TRP A 118 1.91 -21.28 -3.52
C TRP A 118 1.98 -19.98 -2.70
N TYR A 119 1.27 -19.95 -1.58
CA TYR A 119 1.36 -18.82 -0.65
C TYR A 119 2.77 -18.66 -0.10
N LYS A 120 3.39 -19.76 0.33
CA LYS A 120 4.76 -19.77 0.86
C LYS A 120 5.77 -19.26 -0.17
N GLU A 121 5.69 -19.67 -1.43
CA GLU A 121 6.56 -19.19 -2.47
C GLU A 121 6.41 -17.68 -2.73
N LEU A 122 5.18 -17.15 -2.68
CA LEU A 122 4.91 -15.71 -2.77
C LEU A 122 5.44 -14.97 -1.55
N GLU A 123 5.27 -15.51 -0.34
CA GLU A 123 5.81 -14.98 0.90
C GLU A 123 7.34 -14.87 0.84
N GLU A 124 8.03 -15.93 0.42
CA GLU A 124 9.49 -15.95 0.27
C GLU A 124 10.01 -14.87 -0.69
N LYS A 125 9.22 -14.53 -1.70
CA LYS A 125 9.58 -13.48 -2.67
C LYS A 125 9.27 -12.07 -2.18
N TYR A 126 8.08 -11.85 -1.64
CA TYR A 126 7.52 -10.52 -1.39
C TYR A 126 7.50 -10.11 0.07
N ASP A 127 7.51 -11.05 1.03
CA ASP A 127 7.43 -10.79 2.47
C ASP A 127 8.49 -11.59 3.26
N LYS A 128 9.74 -11.54 2.82
CA LYS A 128 10.87 -12.29 3.40
C LYS A 128 10.99 -12.18 4.93
N ASN A 129 10.55 -11.07 5.48
CA ASN A 129 10.61 -10.80 6.93
C ASN A 129 9.33 -11.23 7.67
N GLY A 130 8.31 -11.70 6.95
CA GLY A 130 7.03 -12.10 7.51
C GLY A 130 6.27 -10.95 8.19
N THR A 131 6.55 -9.71 7.80
CA THR A 131 5.93 -8.52 8.42
C THR A 131 4.46 -8.42 8.05
N TYR A 132 4.15 -8.59 6.77
CA TYR A 132 2.79 -8.56 6.25
C TYR A 132 1.98 -9.76 6.76
N LYS A 133 2.56 -10.97 6.73
CA LYS A 133 1.94 -12.19 7.26
C LYS A 133 1.50 -12.02 8.70
N LYS A 134 2.39 -11.56 9.58
CA LYS A 134 2.07 -11.36 11.01
C LYS A 134 0.92 -10.39 11.23
N LYS A 135 0.84 -9.34 10.42
CA LYS A 135 -0.23 -8.36 10.47
C LYS A 135 -1.55 -8.95 9.97
N TYR A 136 -1.51 -9.61 8.82
CA TYR A 136 -2.70 -10.18 8.18
C TYR A 136 -3.31 -11.32 8.99
N GLU A 137 -2.50 -12.17 9.63
CA GLU A 137 -2.98 -13.23 10.51
C GLU A 137 -3.76 -12.70 11.72
N LYS A 138 -3.40 -11.52 12.24
CA LYS A 138 -4.16 -10.86 13.30
C LYS A 138 -5.54 -10.42 12.83
N GLU A 139 -5.63 -9.88 11.61
CA GLU A 139 -6.90 -9.43 11.03
C GLU A 139 -7.85 -10.58 10.67
N ILE A 140 -7.31 -11.75 10.30
CA ILE A 140 -8.14 -12.94 9.97
C ILE A 140 -8.68 -13.60 11.23
N LYS A 141 -7.92 -13.56 12.34
CA LYS A 141 -8.30 -14.17 13.62
C LYS A 141 -9.21 -13.30 14.48
N SER A 142 -9.37 -12.05 14.14
CA SER A 142 -10.30 -11.11 14.79
C SER A 142 -11.67 -11.13 14.12
#